data_df103aa18860318c892cc8e2ffce75cc
#
_entry.id   df103aa18860318c892cc8e2ffce75cc
#
_cell.length_a   1.000
_cell.length_b   1.000
_cell.length_c   1.000
_cell.angle_alpha   90.00
_cell.angle_beta   90.00
_cell.angle_gamma   90.00
#
_symmetry.space_group_name_H-M   'P 1'
#
loop_
_entity.id
_entity.type
_entity.pdbx_description
1 polymer ?
#
loop_
_entity_poly.entity_id
_entity_poly.type
_entity_poly.pdbx_seq_one_letter_code
_entity_poly.pdbx_strand_id
1 'polypeptide(L)'
;MPILYDAHVKWLTNDPFEPTGAISHVHMLRLRALGSAVVIRDDFPLVGAASQSRRIALLSVIACAGIEGISRDTLLALLWPESPEDRARHALSQWLFLMRRDLEVDDLITGSKTLRLNTDRMTADVAEFDKAILAKEWQLAATLYRGPLLEGLLLSNAPEFQQWLDRARTQRHVQAKRALEHVARAYELTDPAQAITWWQRLSAIDPHSGPTASKVVRLLAASGDCIAAMAFARRHAETLRNDLDLSPSADVVSLIEELSVELRSRTAASASGLPGAPDDPYLALVRERLAARFIVDGLVARTTIATTFAARRTADLSPITLKVFVPDLLARTDRHCLLKMLKSAAMIRHANIESPNEVAEADGVMYCVIKESDGALLRDQVAADSSLPVGEVVTIGSQLAAGLAHAHEHGVRHGNLTPRRVALRAPGAMLTELGVLPAFTESLARTPHDSWFPLGNPSYMSPELLLGDGALEAASDVYSLGCILYQLLTGTLPHAGSTTRAMLAARVREPAAAMAVREQPRPRGLDGLVAAMLEQQSGARPSSATVQRELSGLQ
;
A
#
# COMPACT_ATOMS: atom_id res chain seq x y z
N MET A 1 38.82 14.00 -21.26
CA MET A 1 37.86 15.07 -21.24
C MET A 1 36.72 14.66 -20.33
N PRO A 2 36.64 15.19 -19.13
CA PRO A 2 35.47 15.05 -18.26
C PRO A 2 34.93 16.47 -18.00
N ILE A 3 33.77 16.80 -18.54
CA ILE A 3 32.97 17.95 -18.13
C ILE A 3 31.62 17.74 -18.85
N LEU A 4 30.58 17.31 -18.11
CA LEU A 4 29.16 17.47 -18.40
C LEU A 4 28.32 16.47 -17.55
N TYR A 5 28.53 16.46 -16.20
CA TYR A 5 27.71 15.65 -15.29
C TYR A 5 27.22 16.43 -14.04
N ASP A 6 27.24 17.77 -14.10
CA ASP A 6 27.04 18.58 -12.88
C ASP A 6 25.88 19.60 -12.97
N ALA A 7 24.90 19.40 -13.87
CA ALA A 7 23.83 20.39 -14.04
C ALA A 7 22.39 19.88 -13.81
N HIS A 8 22.16 18.59 -13.53
CA HIS A 8 20.79 18.05 -13.40
C HIS A 8 20.41 17.49 -12.02
N VAL A 9 21.30 17.58 -11.01
CA VAL A 9 21.00 17.08 -9.64
C VAL A 9 20.54 18.18 -8.69
N LYS A 10 20.55 19.45 -9.10
CA LYS A 10 20.22 20.59 -8.21
C LYS A 10 18.74 20.90 -7.99
N TRP A 11 17.81 20.15 -8.58
CA TRP A 11 16.36 20.42 -8.42
C TRP A 11 15.61 19.46 -7.49
N LEU A 12 16.28 18.47 -6.90
CA LEU A 12 15.65 17.48 -6.02
C LEU A 12 16.01 17.62 -4.53
N THR A 13 16.78 18.65 -4.15
CA THR A 13 17.20 18.86 -2.75
C THR A 13 16.94 20.30 -2.26
N ASN A 14 15.86 20.96 -2.71
CA ASN A 14 15.42 22.17 -2.01
C ASN A 14 14.50 21.79 -0.85
N ASP A 15 15.10 21.31 0.23
CA ASP A 15 14.56 21.44 1.58
C ASP A 15 14.89 22.87 2.06
N PRO A 16 13.89 23.77 2.30
CA PRO A 16 14.14 25.16 2.62
C PRO A 16 14.71 25.41 4.01
N PHE A 17 15.23 24.40 4.69
CA PHE A 17 15.80 24.48 6.04
C PHE A 17 17.21 23.87 6.14
N GLU A 18 18.15 24.28 5.27
CA GLU A 18 19.55 24.17 5.63
C GLU A 18 19.99 25.40 6.42
N PRO A 19 20.46 25.24 7.67
CA PRO A 19 21.16 26.32 8.35
C PRO A 19 22.57 26.48 7.71
N THR A 20 22.78 27.59 7.01
CA THR A 20 24.11 28.02 6.54
C THR A 20 25.02 28.31 7.74
N GLY A 21 25.84 27.34 8.07
CA GLY A 21 26.93 27.46 9.04
C GLY A 21 27.95 26.37 8.80
N ALA A 22 29.11 26.73 8.27
CA ALA A 22 30.24 25.82 8.06
C ALA A 22 30.65 25.15 9.37
N ILE A 23 30.26 23.89 9.55
CA ILE A 23 30.74 23.01 10.61
C ILE A 23 31.37 21.78 9.96
N SER A 24 32.60 21.53 10.35
CA SER A 24 33.38 20.32 10.15
C SER A 24 32.47 19.07 9.97
N HIS A 25 32.64 18.30 8.89
CA HIS A 25 31.95 17.05 8.61
C HIS A 25 32.24 15.99 9.69
N VAL A 26 31.57 16.09 10.82
CA VAL A 26 31.38 14.96 11.72
C VAL A 26 30.20 14.17 11.14
N HIS A 27 30.43 12.96 10.66
CA HIS A 27 29.39 12.05 10.17
C HIS A 27 28.33 11.88 11.25
N MET A 28 27.20 12.56 11.11
CA MET A 28 26.16 12.56 12.13
C MET A 28 25.19 11.41 11.87
N LEU A 29 25.08 10.52 12.83
CA LEU A 29 24.11 9.43 12.78
C LEU A 29 22.72 9.98 13.06
N ARG A 30 21.69 9.41 12.42
CA ARG A 30 20.30 9.73 12.66
C ARG A 30 19.50 8.46 12.95
N LEU A 31 18.84 8.42 14.10
CA LEU A 31 17.87 7.39 14.43
C LEU A 31 16.49 7.88 13.97
N ARG A 32 15.88 7.15 13.05
CA ARG A 32 14.45 7.26 12.76
C ARG A 32 13.73 6.18 13.54
N ALA A 33 12.79 6.57 14.37
CA ALA A 33 12.00 5.68 15.22
C ALA A 33 10.49 5.94 15.09
N LEU A 34 10.08 7.10 14.58
CA LEU A 34 8.68 7.42 14.30
C LEU A 34 8.28 6.93 12.90
N GLY A 35 7.62 5.77 12.86
CA GLY A 35 7.39 4.93 11.68
C GLY A 35 8.33 3.75 11.65
N SER A 36 8.81 3.37 10.46
CA SER A 36 9.79 2.28 10.30
C SER A 36 11.13 2.64 10.97
N ALA A 37 11.62 1.73 11.81
CA ALA A 37 12.80 1.97 12.63
C ALA A 37 14.09 1.72 11.85
N VAL A 38 14.95 2.75 11.73
CA VAL A 38 16.21 2.66 10.99
C VAL A 38 17.26 3.64 11.55
N VAL A 39 18.53 3.23 11.51
CA VAL A 39 19.68 4.11 11.75
C VAL A 39 20.25 4.54 10.40
N ILE A 40 20.51 5.83 10.23
CA ILE A 40 20.98 6.45 8.99
C ILE A 40 22.34 7.09 9.25
N ARG A 41 23.25 6.94 8.30
CA ARG A 41 24.53 7.65 8.23
C ARG A 41 24.63 8.31 6.87
N ASP A 42 24.89 9.61 6.82
CA ASP A 42 25.07 10.38 5.57
C ASP A 42 23.93 10.11 4.56
N ASP A 43 22.67 10.15 5.04
CA ASP A 43 21.42 9.88 4.31
C ASP A 43 21.23 8.44 3.81
N PHE A 44 22.13 7.51 4.12
CA PHE A 44 22.00 6.11 3.77
C PHE A 44 21.61 5.26 4.99
N PRO A 45 20.59 4.38 4.87
CA PRO A 45 20.23 3.47 5.92
C PRO A 45 21.34 2.43 6.16
N LEU A 46 21.71 2.23 7.43
CA LEU A 46 22.67 1.21 7.82
C LEU A 46 21.99 -0.16 7.80
N VAL A 47 22.66 -1.13 7.17
CA VAL A 47 22.21 -2.53 7.08
C VAL A 47 23.11 -3.44 7.93
N GLY A 48 22.65 -4.67 8.21
CA GLY A 48 23.44 -5.66 8.94
C GLY A 48 23.30 -5.55 10.46
N ALA A 49 24.41 -5.67 11.20
CA ALA A 49 24.37 -5.75 12.66
C ALA A 49 23.78 -4.49 13.34
N ALA A 50 23.93 -3.32 12.73
CA ALA A 50 23.36 -2.06 13.22
C ALA A 50 21.83 -2.01 13.13
N SER A 51 21.23 -2.79 12.24
CA SER A 51 19.77 -2.85 12.02
C SER A 51 19.05 -3.96 12.81
N GLN A 52 19.72 -4.66 13.70
CA GLN A 52 19.10 -5.70 14.53
C GLN A 52 18.01 -5.11 15.43
N SER A 53 16.83 -5.70 15.40
CA SER A 53 15.60 -5.22 16.09
C SER A 53 15.82 -4.83 17.56
N ARG A 54 16.57 -5.63 18.31
CA ARG A 54 16.83 -5.33 19.72
C ARG A 54 17.77 -4.14 19.93
N ARG A 55 18.75 -3.93 19.04
CA ARG A 55 19.66 -2.76 19.12
C ARG A 55 18.92 -1.47 18.82
N ILE A 56 18.06 -1.50 17.82
CA ILE A 56 17.18 -0.37 17.50
C ILE A 56 16.24 -0.09 18.66
N ALA A 57 15.66 -1.14 19.28
CA ALA A 57 14.83 -0.97 20.46
C ALA A 57 15.58 -0.30 21.63
N LEU A 58 16.80 -0.75 21.92
CA LEU A 58 17.64 -0.16 22.96
C LEU A 58 17.94 1.32 22.69
N LEU A 59 18.39 1.66 21.48
CA LEU A 59 18.64 3.05 21.07
C LEU A 59 17.38 3.91 21.21
N SER A 60 16.23 3.39 20.77
CA SER A 60 14.97 4.11 20.83
C SER A 60 14.47 4.33 22.25
N VAL A 61 14.63 3.35 23.14
CA VAL A 61 14.31 3.51 24.56
C VAL A 61 15.18 4.60 25.21
N ILE A 62 16.48 4.62 24.91
CA ILE A 62 17.41 5.63 25.43
C ILE A 62 17.06 7.01 24.83
N ALA A 63 16.76 7.08 23.53
CA ALA A 63 16.36 8.33 22.87
C ALA A 63 15.05 8.91 23.43
N CYS A 64 14.06 8.05 23.72
CA CYS A 64 12.80 8.45 24.35
C CYS A 64 12.97 8.97 25.78
N ALA A 65 14.03 8.58 26.48
CA ALA A 65 14.33 9.08 27.82
C ALA A 65 14.95 10.50 27.80
N GLY A 66 15.31 11.01 26.64
CA GLY A 66 15.81 12.39 26.44
C GLY A 66 17.02 12.72 27.31
N ILE A 67 17.04 13.97 27.78
CA ILE A 67 18.15 14.52 28.60
C ILE A 67 18.25 13.90 30.00
N GLU A 68 17.15 13.41 30.54
CA GLU A 68 17.14 12.74 31.84
C GLU A 68 17.85 11.40 31.78
N GLY A 69 17.76 10.72 30.65
CA GLY A 69 18.31 9.39 30.41
C GLY A 69 17.51 8.29 31.13
N ILE A 70 17.98 7.06 31.02
CA ILE A 70 17.33 5.89 31.58
C ILE A 70 18.32 5.05 32.40
N SER A 71 17.88 4.51 33.55
CA SER A 71 18.73 3.68 34.38
C SER A 71 19.03 2.33 33.71
N ARG A 72 20.20 1.75 34.00
CA ARG A 72 20.54 0.42 33.50
C ARG A 72 19.53 -0.63 33.98
N ASP A 73 19.08 -0.55 35.23
CA ASP A 73 18.15 -1.52 35.80
C ASP A 73 16.78 -1.46 35.10
N THR A 74 16.31 -0.25 34.73
CA THR A 74 15.08 -0.08 33.93
C THR A 74 15.25 -0.71 32.53
N LEU A 75 16.39 -0.52 31.88
CA LEU A 75 16.68 -1.13 30.57
C LEU A 75 16.71 -2.66 30.67
N LEU A 76 17.31 -3.21 31.73
CA LEU A 76 17.37 -4.66 31.95
C LEU A 76 15.95 -5.23 32.14
N ALA A 77 15.13 -4.58 32.97
CA ALA A 77 13.75 -4.99 33.20
C ALA A 77 12.91 -4.95 31.91
N LEU A 78 13.13 -3.97 31.03
CA LEU A 78 12.40 -3.85 29.78
C LEU A 78 12.83 -4.87 28.71
N LEU A 79 14.14 -5.10 28.55
CA LEU A 79 14.65 -5.83 27.38
C LEU A 79 15.05 -7.28 27.70
N TRP A 80 15.26 -7.62 28.97
CA TRP A 80 15.65 -8.96 29.43
C TRP A 80 14.92 -9.37 30.72
N PRO A 81 13.58 -9.30 30.80
CA PRO A 81 12.83 -9.53 32.04
C PRO A 81 13.00 -10.95 32.61
N GLU A 82 13.17 -11.94 31.75
CA GLU A 82 13.29 -13.34 32.14
C GLU A 82 14.74 -13.81 32.38
N SER A 83 15.74 -12.93 32.14
CA SER A 83 17.14 -13.30 32.27
C SER A 83 17.66 -13.07 33.70
N PRO A 84 18.49 -13.95 34.25
CA PRO A 84 19.21 -13.66 35.49
C PRO A 84 19.98 -12.34 35.39
N GLU A 85 19.97 -11.56 36.45
CA GLU A 85 20.49 -10.18 36.47
C GLU A 85 21.92 -10.07 35.93
N ASP A 86 22.82 -10.99 36.34
CA ASP A 86 24.20 -10.97 35.85
C ASP A 86 24.33 -11.20 34.35
N ARG A 87 23.51 -12.10 33.79
CA ARG A 87 23.46 -12.36 32.33
C ARG A 87 22.90 -11.18 31.59
N ALA A 88 21.84 -10.57 32.09
CA ALA A 88 21.25 -9.38 31.48
C ALA A 88 22.21 -8.18 31.49
N ARG A 89 22.94 -7.96 32.62
CA ARG A 89 23.99 -6.94 32.72
C ARG A 89 25.16 -7.18 31.76
N HIS A 90 25.58 -8.43 31.61
CA HIS A 90 26.61 -8.79 30.63
C HIS A 90 26.13 -8.56 29.20
N ALA A 91 24.92 -8.97 28.87
CA ALA A 91 24.30 -8.76 27.56
C ALA A 91 24.19 -7.26 27.22
N LEU A 92 23.70 -6.42 28.14
CA LEU A 92 23.64 -4.98 27.93
C LEU A 92 25.03 -4.38 27.67
N SER A 93 26.04 -4.79 28.46
CA SER A 93 27.42 -4.29 28.30
C SER A 93 28.01 -4.72 26.95
N GLN A 94 27.78 -5.95 26.53
CA GLN A 94 28.19 -6.47 25.22
C GLN A 94 27.51 -5.71 24.08
N TRP A 95 26.22 -5.39 24.21
CA TRP A 95 25.51 -4.67 23.15
C TRP A 95 25.95 -3.21 23.03
N LEU A 96 26.20 -2.54 24.16
CA LEU A 96 26.78 -1.19 24.15
C LEU A 96 28.14 -1.19 23.47
N PHE A 97 28.98 -2.20 23.74
CA PHE A 97 30.28 -2.36 23.09
C PHE A 97 30.14 -2.61 21.57
N LEU A 98 29.25 -3.55 21.19
CA LEU A 98 29.03 -3.87 19.77
C LEU A 98 28.47 -2.67 18.99
N MET A 99 27.54 -1.90 19.59
CA MET A 99 27.01 -0.71 18.94
C MET A 99 28.10 0.35 18.68
N ARG A 100 28.98 0.60 19.67
CA ARG A 100 30.09 1.51 19.50
C ARG A 100 31.00 1.08 18.35
N ARG A 101 31.35 -0.19 18.31
CA ARG A 101 32.18 -0.78 17.25
C ARG A 101 31.51 -0.70 15.88
N ASP A 102 30.25 -1.14 15.77
CA ASP A 102 29.55 -1.27 14.49
C ASP A 102 29.10 0.10 13.93
N LEU A 103 28.89 1.08 14.81
CA LEU A 103 28.61 2.46 14.44
C LEU A 103 29.86 3.35 14.44
N GLU A 104 31.04 2.80 14.77
CA GLU A 104 32.33 3.52 14.80
C GLU A 104 32.29 4.84 15.61
N VAL A 105 31.52 4.86 16.71
CA VAL A 105 31.33 6.02 17.58
C VAL A 105 31.45 5.59 19.04
N ASP A 106 32.58 5.91 19.68
CA ASP A 106 32.89 5.46 21.03
C ASP A 106 32.00 6.10 22.10
N ASP A 107 31.64 7.37 21.90
CA ASP A 107 30.86 8.18 22.84
C ASP A 107 29.38 8.33 22.46
N LEU A 108 28.82 7.36 21.68
CA LEU A 108 27.43 7.35 21.23
C LEU A 108 26.43 7.36 22.39
N ILE A 109 26.75 6.61 23.45
CA ILE A 109 25.92 6.52 24.66
C ILE A 109 26.81 6.88 25.85
N THR A 110 26.39 7.87 26.61
CA THR A 110 27.10 8.42 27.77
C THR A 110 26.44 8.01 29.08
N GLY A 111 27.19 8.11 30.16
CA GLY A 111 26.74 7.79 31.51
C GLY A 111 27.08 6.37 31.99
N SER A 112 27.20 6.20 33.29
CA SER A 112 27.54 4.92 33.93
C SER A 112 26.33 4.20 34.51
N LYS A 113 25.58 4.85 35.39
CA LYS A 113 24.34 4.33 36.01
C LYS A 113 23.10 4.68 35.18
N THR A 114 23.04 5.90 34.69
CA THR A 114 21.98 6.40 33.82
C THR A 114 22.56 6.61 32.42
N LEU A 115 21.98 5.96 31.43
CA LEU A 115 22.43 6.01 30.03
C LEU A 115 21.67 7.09 29.27
N ARG A 116 22.39 7.86 28.44
CA ARG A 116 21.86 8.93 27.59
C ARG A 116 22.44 8.80 26.19
N LEU A 117 21.64 9.15 25.20
CA LEU A 117 22.12 9.30 23.84
C LEU A 117 22.96 10.60 23.73
N ASN A 118 24.12 10.52 23.12
CA ASN A 118 24.94 11.68 22.82
C ASN A 118 24.38 12.36 21.55
N THR A 119 23.69 13.48 21.75
CA THR A 119 23.04 14.22 20.66
C THR A 119 24.04 14.86 19.68
N ASP A 120 25.31 15.04 20.07
CA ASP A 120 26.36 15.53 19.18
C ASP A 120 26.83 14.44 18.19
N ARG A 121 26.48 13.18 18.44
CA ARG A 121 26.86 12.01 17.62
C ARG A 121 25.68 11.40 16.88
N MET A 122 24.51 11.43 17.50
CA MET A 122 23.29 10.87 16.92
C MET A 122 22.08 11.71 17.28
N THR A 123 21.35 12.16 16.28
CA THR A 123 20.01 12.73 16.47
C THR A 123 18.95 11.62 16.42
N ALA A 124 17.80 11.86 17.04
CA ALA A 124 16.68 10.94 17.05
C ALA A 124 15.37 11.70 16.83
N ASP A 125 14.63 11.32 15.80
CA ASP A 125 13.37 11.96 15.43
C ASP A 125 12.34 11.94 16.57
N VAL A 126 12.33 10.89 17.39
CA VAL A 126 11.45 10.79 18.56
C VAL A 126 11.80 11.82 19.64
N ALA A 127 13.09 12.09 19.88
CA ALA A 127 13.51 13.11 20.85
C ALA A 127 13.27 14.54 20.31
N GLU A 128 13.51 14.74 19.02
CA GLU A 128 13.20 16.00 18.33
C GLU A 128 11.69 16.28 18.34
N PHE A 129 10.87 15.25 18.10
CA PHE A 129 9.41 15.35 18.18
C PHE A 129 8.94 15.74 19.58
N ASP A 130 9.41 15.06 20.62
CA ASP A 130 9.04 15.33 22.00
C ASP A 130 9.43 16.78 22.40
N LYS A 131 10.61 17.26 21.96
CA LYS A 131 11.06 18.63 22.14
C LYS A 131 10.18 19.64 21.39
N ALA A 132 9.83 19.36 20.13
CA ALA A 132 8.96 20.21 19.32
C ALA A 132 7.55 20.33 19.93
N ILE A 133 7.00 19.23 20.47
CA ILE A 133 5.72 19.24 21.19
C ILE A 133 5.78 20.15 22.43
N LEU A 134 6.84 20.05 23.23
CA LEU A 134 7.04 20.90 24.41
C LEU A 134 7.19 22.38 24.05
N ALA A 135 7.91 22.67 22.97
CA ALA A 135 8.12 24.02 22.46
C ALA A 135 6.90 24.58 21.68
N LYS A 136 5.86 23.74 21.42
CA LYS A 136 4.69 24.06 20.58
C LYS A 136 5.07 24.39 19.13
N GLU A 137 6.15 23.82 18.64
CA GLU A 137 6.61 23.90 17.25
C GLU A 137 5.81 22.88 16.41
N TRP A 138 4.51 23.18 16.23
CA TRP A 138 3.55 22.22 15.66
C TRP A 138 3.91 21.74 14.26
N GLN A 139 4.44 22.64 13.42
CA GLN A 139 4.86 22.32 12.06
C GLN A 139 6.00 21.28 12.06
N LEU A 140 7.01 21.48 12.91
CA LEU A 140 8.12 20.56 13.06
C LEU A 140 7.65 19.21 13.61
N ALA A 141 6.85 19.23 14.69
CA ALA A 141 6.30 18.00 15.26
C ALA A 141 5.47 17.21 14.24
N ALA A 142 4.58 17.87 13.49
CA ALA A 142 3.78 17.25 12.45
C ALA A 142 4.64 16.65 11.32
N THR A 143 5.75 17.28 10.97
CA THR A 143 6.67 16.79 9.93
C THR A 143 7.46 15.57 10.39
N LEU A 144 7.91 15.56 11.65
CA LEU A 144 8.69 14.47 12.23
C LEU A 144 7.88 13.18 12.42
N TYR A 145 6.57 13.28 12.70
CA TYR A 145 5.73 12.12 12.93
C TYR A 145 5.33 11.44 11.61
N ARG A 146 5.99 10.34 11.28
CA ARG A 146 5.74 9.55 10.06
C ARG A 146 4.87 8.31 10.29
N GLY A 147 4.74 7.88 11.56
CA GLY A 147 3.96 6.72 11.96
C GLY A 147 4.17 6.37 13.43
N PRO A 148 3.59 5.27 13.91
CA PRO A 148 3.77 4.80 15.29
C PRO A 148 5.24 4.54 15.63
N LEU A 149 5.64 4.83 16.86
CA LEU A 149 7.00 4.55 17.34
C LEU A 149 7.36 3.08 17.07
N LEU A 150 8.52 2.84 16.42
CA LEU A 150 9.04 1.49 16.09
C LEU A 150 7.99 0.63 15.38
N GLU A 151 7.39 1.16 14.32
CA GLU A 151 6.37 0.43 13.55
C GLU A 151 6.91 -0.88 13.00
N GLY A 152 6.15 -1.97 13.22
CA GLY A 152 6.55 -3.32 12.78
C GLY A 152 7.62 -4.00 13.65
N LEU A 153 8.24 -3.31 14.62
CA LEU A 153 9.24 -3.94 15.48
C LEU A 153 8.56 -4.78 16.55
N LEU A 154 8.93 -6.05 16.59
CA LEU A 154 8.52 -7.02 17.61
C LEU A 154 9.76 -7.62 18.26
N LEU A 155 9.76 -7.70 19.59
CA LEU A 155 10.78 -8.44 20.34
C LEU A 155 10.14 -9.67 20.95
N SER A 156 10.71 -10.84 20.66
CA SER A 156 10.34 -12.08 21.37
C SER A 156 10.83 -12.05 22.82
N ASN A 157 10.04 -12.58 23.73
CA ASN A 157 10.35 -12.73 25.16
C ASN A 157 10.66 -11.40 25.88
N ALA A 158 9.92 -10.32 25.56
CA ALA A 158 10.06 -9.01 26.20
C ALA A 158 8.67 -8.33 26.35
N PRO A 159 7.76 -8.90 27.17
CA PRO A 159 6.40 -8.36 27.34
C PRO A 159 6.41 -6.95 27.98
N GLU A 160 7.34 -6.66 28.90
CA GLU A 160 7.49 -5.34 29.52
C GLU A 160 7.87 -4.27 28.49
N PHE A 161 8.76 -4.61 27.55
CA PHE A 161 9.08 -3.73 26.43
C PHE A 161 7.85 -3.46 25.56
N GLN A 162 7.06 -4.50 25.30
CA GLN A 162 5.85 -4.32 24.49
C GLN A 162 4.85 -3.39 25.18
N GLN A 163 4.62 -3.56 26.48
CA GLN A 163 3.75 -2.68 27.27
C GLN A 163 4.28 -1.23 27.31
N TRP A 164 5.59 -1.04 27.45
CA TRP A 164 6.22 0.26 27.39
C TRP A 164 6.01 0.89 26.01
N LEU A 165 6.24 0.11 24.94
CA LEU A 165 6.11 0.56 23.56
C LEU A 165 4.67 0.99 23.24
N ASP A 166 3.68 0.24 23.68
CA ASP A 166 2.27 0.56 23.45
C ASP A 166 1.85 1.86 24.16
N ARG A 167 2.34 2.09 25.39
CA ARG A 167 2.14 3.36 26.10
C ARG A 167 2.82 4.52 25.37
N ALA A 168 4.08 4.34 24.97
CA ALA A 168 4.86 5.34 24.25
C ALA A 168 4.25 5.69 22.89
N ARG A 169 3.69 4.71 22.18
CA ARG A 169 2.93 4.89 20.93
C ARG A 169 1.66 5.70 21.14
N THR A 170 0.85 5.30 22.12
CA THR A 170 -0.42 5.97 22.44
C THR A 170 -0.20 7.44 22.79
N GLN A 171 0.78 7.72 23.64
CA GLN A 171 1.10 9.11 24.04
C GLN A 171 1.46 9.97 22.83
N ARG A 172 2.38 9.51 21.99
CA ARG A 172 2.85 10.26 20.82
C ARG A 172 1.83 10.36 19.72
N HIS A 173 0.99 9.34 19.58
CA HIS A 173 -0.15 9.38 18.65
C HIS A 173 -1.12 10.52 18.98
N VAL A 174 -1.49 10.69 20.25
CA VAL A 174 -2.34 11.80 20.70
C VAL A 174 -1.68 13.17 20.44
N GLN A 175 -0.38 13.28 20.73
CA GLN A 175 0.37 14.51 20.49
C GLN A 175 0.49 14.82 18.99
N ALA A 176 0.73 13.81 18.15
CA ALA A 176 0.81 13.96 16.70
C ALA A 176 -0.53 14.40 16.08
N LYS A 177 -1.65 13.81 16.53
CA LYS A 177 -2.99 14.26 16.11
C LYS A 177 -3.17 15.76 16.40
N ARG A 178 -2.81 16.19 17.60
CA ARG A 178 -2.91 17.61 18.00
C ARG A 178 -2.02 18.52 17.13
N ALA A 179 -0.78 18.11 16.86
CA ALA A 179 0.13 18.87 16.02
C ALA A 179 -0.38 18.99 14.57
N LEU A 180 -0.80 17.87 13.96
CA LEU A 180 -1.36 17.85 12.62
C LEU A 180 -2.61 18.71 12.49
N GLU A 181 -3.51 18.66 13.48
CA GLU A 181 -4.71 19.49 13.51
C GLU A 181 -4.38 20.98 13.59
N HIS A 182 -3.41 21.36 14.42
CA HIS A 182 -2.96 22.75 14.50
C HIS A 182 -2.41 23.27 13.17
N VAL A 183 -1.58 22.47 12.52
CA VAL A 183 -0.99 22.82 11.22
C VAL A 183 -2.06 22.90 10.14
N ALA A 184 -2.94 21.91 10.06
CA ALA A 184 -4.02 21.86 9.08
C ALA A 184 -4.94 23.09 9.18
N ARG A 185 -5.32 23.46 10.40
CA ARG A 185 -6.15 24.67 10.66
C ARG A 185 -5.44 25.97 10.30
N ALA A 186 -4.13 26.06 10.52
CA ALA A 186 -3.36 27.27 10.17
C ALA A 186 -3.36 27.54 8.65
N TYR A 187 -3.38 26.48 7.84
CA TYR A 187 -3.41 26.59 6.37
C TYR A 187 -4.81 26.81 5.77
N GLU A 188 -5.91 26.58 6.50
CA GLU A 188 -7.27 26.64 5.93
C GLU A 188 -7.60 27.98 5.24
N LEU A 189 -7.09 29.08 5.74
CA LEU A 189 -7.34 30.42 5.18
C LEU A 189 -6.24 30.91 4.26
N THR A 190 -5.03 30.38 4.37
CA THR A 190 -3.85 30.87 3.65
C THR A 190 -3.50 30.02 2.44
N ASP A 191 -3.64 28.70 2.54
CA ASP A 191 -3.34 27.74 1.47
C ASP A 191 -4.25 26.50 1.62
N PRO A 192 -5.45 26.52 1.01
CA PRO A 192 -6.40 25.41 1.07
C PRO A 192 -5.84 24.08 0.56
N ALA A 193 -4.92 24.08 -0.40
CA ALA A 193 -4.30 22.87 -0.91
C ALA A 193 -3.39 22.21 0.14
N GLN A 194 -2.58 23.00 0.84
CA GLN A 194 -1.81 22.53 1.97
C GLN A 194 -2.72 22.08 3.12
N ALA A 195 -3.79 22.81 3.41
CA ALA A 195 -4.76 22.40 4.42
C ALA A 195 -5.33 21.00 4.12
N ILE A 196 -5.76 20.74 2.88
CA ILE A 196 -6.25 19.42 2.45
C ILE A 196 -5.20 18.34 2.72
N THR A 197 -3.95 18.59 2.35
CA THR A 197 -2.84 17.64 2.55
C THR A 197 -2.65 17.29 4.04
N TRP A 198 -2.66 18.30 4.93
CA TRP A 198 -2.50 18.07 6.36
C TRP A 198 -3.70 17.40 7.00
N TRP A 199 -4.93 17.75 6.60
CA TRP A 199 -6.15 17.07 7.05
C TRP A 199 -6.22 15.63 6.57
N GLN A 200 -5.81 15.32 5.34
CA GLN A 200 -5.71 13.95 4.84
C GLN A 200 -4.68 13.14 5.63
N ARG A 201 -3.54 13.77 5.99
CA ARG A 201 -2.52 13.14 6.82
C ARG A 201 -3.04 12.85 8.23
N LEU A 202 -3.82 13.77 8.81
CA LEU A 202 -4.50 13.53 10.09
C LEU A 202 -5.49 12.35 9.97
N SER A 203 -6.27 12.30 8.89
CA SER A 203 -7.20 11.19 8.65
C SER A 203 -6.49 9.84 8.46
N ALA A 204 -5.29 9.83 7.92
CA ALA A 204 -4.50 8.59 7.76
C ALA A 204 -4.06 8.00 9.11
N ILE A 205 -3.78 8.84 10.12
CA ILE A 205 -3.42 8.37 11.46
C ILE A 205 -4.64 8.18 12.38
N ASP A 206 -5.78 8.78 12.05
CA ASP A 206 -7.05 8.65 12.77
C ASP A 206 -8.21 8.37 11.79
N PRO A 207 -8.22 7.19 11.16
CA PRO A 207 -9.13 6.88 10.05
C PRO A 207 -10.60 6.79 10.46
N HIS A 208 -10.89 6.64 11.76
CA HIS A 208 -12.26 6.51 12.27
C HIS A 208 -12.88 7.85 12.70
N SER A 209 -12.14 8.96 12.61
CA SER A 209 -12.63 10.28 13.01
C SER A 209 -13.61 10.87 12.00
N GLY A 210 -14.91 10.83 12.30
CA GLY A 210 -15.95 11.48 11.52
C GLY A 210 -15.74 12.99 11.32
N PRO A 211 -15.40 13.77 12.38
CA PRO A 211 -15.09 15.19 12.22
C PRO A 211 -13.94 15.48 11.26
N THR A 212 -12.85 14.69 11.32
CA THR A 212 -11.71 14.84 10.41
C THR A 212 -12.14 14.52 8.98
N ALA A 213 -12.90 13.43 8.78
CA ALA A 213 -13.39 13.04 7.46
C ALA A 213 -14.31 14.11 6.87
N SER A 214 -15.28 14.62 7.64
CA SER A 214 -16.17 15.71 7.21
C SER A 214 -15.38 16.94 6.78
N LYS A 215 -14.29 17.26 7.49
CA LYS A 215 -13.44 18.41 7.17
C LYS A 215 -12.72 18.23 5.83
N VAL A 216 -12.11 17.07 5.59
CA VAL A 216 -11.46 16.74 4.31
C VAL A 216 -12.47 16.81 3.17
N VAL A 217 -13.66 16.22 3.34
CA VAL A 217 -14.71 16.22 2.32
C VAL A 217 -15.14 17.64 1.98
N ARG A 218 -15.39 18.49 2.96
CA ARG A 218 -15.78 19.89 2.75
C ARG A 218 -14.70 20.70 2.03
N LEU A 219 -13.44 20.54 2.40
CA LEU A 219 -12.32 21.25 1.75
C LEU A 219 -12.12 20.80 0.30
N LEU A 220 -12.20 19.50 0.02
CA LEU A 220 -12.15 18.97 -1.33
C LEU A 220 -13.33 19.47 -2.18
N ALA A 221 -14.55 19.49 -1.63
CA ALA A 221 -15.72 20.03 -2.31
C ALA A 221 -15.57 21.55 -2.60
N ALA A 222 -15.09 22.31 -1.60
CA ALA A 222 -14.86 23.75 -1.75
C ALA A 222 -13.76 24.08 -2.79
N SER A 223 -12.76 23.20 -2.97
CA SER A 223 -11.76 23.34 -4.04
C SER A 223 -12.29 22.96 -5.43
N GLY A 224 -13.56 22.53 -5.53
CA GLY A 224 -14.20 22.13 -6.78
C GLY A 224 -14.05 20.64 -7.12
N ASP A 225 -13.25 19.89 -6.36
CA ASP A 225 -13.05 18.44 -6.58
C ASP A 225 -14.10 17.59 -5.85
N CYS A 226 -15.35 17.70 -6.29
CA CYS A 226 -16.47 16.92 -5.77
C CYS A 226 -16.29 15.40 -5.93
N ILE A 227 -15.50 14.97 -6.94
CA ILE A 227 -15.22 13.55 -7.18
C ILE A 227 -14.27 13.01 -6.11
N ALA A 228 -13.18 13.71 -5.83
CA ALA A 228 -12.27 13.34 -4.75
C ALA A 228 -12.97 13.41 -3.38
N ALA A 229 -13.81 14.43 -3.16
CA ALA A 229 -14.62 14.55 -1.95
C ALA A 229 -15.53 13.32 -1.74
N MET A 230 -16.27 12.92 -2.77
CA MET A 230 -17.14 11.74 -2.75
C MET A 230 -16.35 10.43 -2.55
N ALA A 231 -15.22 10.28 -3.25
CA ALA A 231 -14.37 9.10 -3.12
C ALA A 231 -13.78 8.98 -1.70
N PHE A 232 -13.39 10.11 -1.11
CA PHE A 232 -12.89 10.15 0.27
C PHE A 232 -13.99 9.79 1.28
N ALA A 233 -15.17 10.37 1.15
CA ALA A 233 -16.31 10.10 2.04
C ALA A 233 -16.73 8.63 2.00
N ARG A 234 -16.82 8.03 0.82
CA ARG A 234 -17.14 6.59 0.65
C ARG A 234 -16.08 5.69 1.27
N ARG A 235 -14.80 6.00 1.06
CA ARG A 235 -13.69 5.24 1.66
C ARG A 235 -13.74 5.30 3.19
N HIS A 236 -14.00 6.48 3.78
CA HIS A 236 -14.16 6.60 5.22
C HIS A 236 -15.35 5.77 5.73
N ALA A 237 -16.49 5.78 5.02
CA ALA A 237 -17.66 4.97 5.33
C ALA A 237 -17.37 3.46 5.27
N GLU A 238 -16.59 3.03 4.26
CA GLU A 238 -16.12 1.64 4.12
C GLU A 238 -15.17 1.26 5.26
N THR A 239 -14.24 2.13 5.63
CA THR A 239 -13.31 1.92 6.75
C THR A 239 -14.06 1.73 8.07
N LEU A 240 -15.03 2.61 8.38
CA LEU A 240 -15.84 2.49 9.60
C LEU A 240 -16.65 1.18 9.63
N ARG A 241 -17.23 0.80 8.51
CA ARG A 241 -18.00 -0.45 8.41
C ARG A 241 -17.11 -1.67 8.55
N ASN A 242 -15.95 -1.66 7.91
CA ASN A 242 -15.05 -2.81 7.89
C ASN A 242 -14.28 -2.98 9.20
N ASP A 243 -13.90 -1.89 9.85
CA ASP A 243 -13.04 -1.92 11.04
C ASP A 243 -13.85 -1.97 12.35
N LEU A 244 -15.03 -1.34 12.39
CA LEU A 244 -15.79 -1.14 13.62
C LEU A 244 -17.25 -1.60 13.53
N ASP A 245 -17.71 -2.04 12.35
CA ASP A 245 -19.12 -2.32 12.06
C ASP A 245 -20.06 -1.12 12.38
N LEU A 246 -19.54 0.08 12.15
CA LEU A 246 -20.24 1.33 12.41
C LEU A 246 -20.64 2.02 11.11
N SER A 247 -21.80 2.70 11.17
CA SER A 247 -22.20 3.63 10.11
C SER A 247 -21.45 4.96 10.26
N PRO A 248 -21.19 5.68 9.14
CA PRO A 248 -20.61 7.00 9.18
C PRO A 248 -21.46 7.97 10.02
N SER A 249 -20.82 9.02 10.54
CA SER A 249 -21.55 10.09 11.25
C SER A 249 -22.59 10.76 10.33
N ALA A 250 -23.66 11.29 10.93
CA ALA A 250 -24.72 11.99 10.20
C ALA A 250 -24.17 13.07 9.26
N ASP A 251 -23.12 13.80 9.70
CA ASP A 251 -22.45 14.84 8.89
C ASP A 251 -21.83 14.27 7.60
N VAL A 252 -21.17 13.11 7.68
CA VAL A 252 -20.56 12.47 6.50
C VAL A 252 -21.65 11.94 5.57
N VAL A 253 -22.73 11.38 6.13
CA VAL A 253 -23.89 10.90 5.34
C VAL A 253 -24.54 12.06 4.59
N SER A 254 -24.82 13.18 5.27
CA SER A 254 -25.40 14.38 4.64
C SER A 254 -24.50 14.93 3.54
N LEU A 255 -23.16 14.96 3.74
CA LEU A 255 -22.22 15.39 2.73
C LEU A 255 -22.21 14.45 1.50
N ILE A 256 -22.33 13.13 1.71
CA ILE A 256 -22.46 12.16 0.60
C ILE A 256 -23.74 12.43 -0.19
N GLU A 257 -24.85 12.73 0.48
CA GLU A 257 -26.12 13.04 -0.17
C GLU A 257 -26.05 14.36 -0.93
N GLU A 258 -25.54 15.43 -0.32
CA GLU A 258 -25.33 16.74 -0.94
C GLU A 258 -24.47 16.64 -2.20
N LEU A 259 -23.30 16.00 -2.09
CA LEU A 259 -22.39 15.78 -3.22
C LEU A 259 -23.02 14.89 -4.30
N SER A 260 -23.84 13.90 -3.90
CA SER A 260 -24.56 13.04 -4.85
C SER A 260 -25.64 13.81 -5.62
N VAL A 261 -26.32 14.77 -4.98
CA VAL A 261 -27.29 15.66 -5.63
C VAL A 261 -26.56 16.63 -6.57
N GLU A 262 -25.48 17.22 -6.11
CA GLU A 262 -24.67 18.15 -6.92
C GLU A 262 -24.07 17.47 -8.15
N LEU A 263 -23.49 16.28 -7.99
CA LEU A 263 -22.98 15.48 -9.11
C LEU A 263 -24.09 15.06 -10.09
N ARG A 264 -25.29 14.70 -9.58
CA ARG A 264 -26.45 14.38 -10.44
C ARG A 264 -26.99 15.62 -11.16
N SER A 265 -27.05 16.77 -10.50
CA SER A 265 -27.48 18.01 -11.15
C SER A 265 -26.52 18.46 -12.24
N ARG A 266 -25.21 18.29 -12.03
CA ARG A 266 -24.19 18.52 -13.07
C ARG A 266 -24.31 17.53 -14.24
N THR A 267 -24.63 16.24 -13.97
CA THR A 267 -24.90 15.24 -15.02
C THR A 267 -26.24 15.47 -15.73
N ALA A 268 -27.28 15.89 -15.03
CA ALA A 268 -28.58 16.20 -15.63
C ALA A 268 -28.52 17.48 -16.50
N ALA A 269 -27.77 18.49 -16.10
CA ALA A 269 -27.49 19.66 -16.93
C ALA A 269 -26.71 19.29 -18.20
N SER A 270 -25.89 18.24 -18.14
CA SER A 270 -25.18 17.70 -19.32
C SER A 270 -26.08 16.84 -20.22
N ALA A 271 -27.16 16.24 -19.70
CA ALA A 271 -28.11 15.44 -20.47
C ALA A 271 -29.13 16.26 -21.25
N SER A 272 -29.30 17.54 -20.95
CA SER A 272 -30.21 18.46 -21.67
C SER A 272 -29.51 19.20 -22.82
N GLY A 273 -28.72 18.51 -23.61
CA GLY A 273 -28.43 18.84 -25.00
C GLY A 273 -27.60 20.11 -25.27
N LEU A 274 -26.42 20.25 -24.60
CA LEU A 274 -25.35 21.09 -25.11
C LEU A 274 -24.00 20.34 -24.98
N PRO A 275 -23.15 20.30 -26.01
CA PRO A 275 -21.82 19.71 -25.91
C PRO A 275 -20.93 20.60 -25.05
N GLY A 276 -20.55 20.16 -23.87
CA GLY A 276 -19.60 20.87 -23.00
C GLY A 276 -19.90 20.71 -21.52
N ALA A 277 -19.84 19.47 -20.98
CA ALA A 277 -19.52 19.31 -19.57
C ALA A 277 -18.10 19.87 -19.35
N PRO A 278 -17.77 20.55 -18.21
CA PRO A 278 -16.39 20.87 -17.90
C PRO A 278 -15.64 19.53 -17.86
N ASP A 279 -14.88 19.30 -18.91
CA ASP A 279 -14.14 18.07 -19.13
C ASP A 279 -13.21 17.89 -17.93
N ASP A 280 -13.26 16.73 -17.31
CA ASP A 280 -12.17 16.24 -16.48
C ASP A 280 -10.85 16.60 -17.17
N PRO A 281 -9.97 17.41 -16.57
CA PRO A 281 -8.75 17.89 -17.22
C PRO A 281 -7.91 16.74 -17.79
N TYR A 282 -8.00 15.56 -17.19
CA TYR A 282 -7.32 14.37 -17.68
C TYR A 282 -8.02 13.76 -18.91
N LEU A 283 -9.34 13.77 -18.95
CA LEU A 283 -10.11 13.36 -20.13
C LEU A 283 -9.84 14.30 -21.31
N ALA A 284 -9.82 15.62 -21.06
CA ALA A 284 -9.49 16.62 -22.08
C ALA A 284 -8.07 16.40 -22.63
N LEU A 285 -7.09 16.18 -21.75
CA LEU A 285 -5.72 15.86 -22.14
C LEU A 285 -5.64 14.59 -23.01
N VAL A 286 -6.32 13.51 -22.60
CA VAL A 286 -6.33 12.24 -23.34
C VAL A 286 -7.00 12.40 -24.70
N ARG A 287 -8.11 13.15 -24.78
CA ARG A 287 -8.80 13.47 -26.03
C ARG A 287 -7.89 14.24 -26.98
N GLU A 288 -7.20 15.26 -26.49
CA GLU A 288 -6.25 16.07 -27.28
C GLU A 288 -5.08 15.21 -27.78
N ARG A 289 -4.39 14.55 -26.88
CA ARG A 289 -3.16 13.80 -27.19
C ARG A 289 -3.38 12.58 -28.07
N LEU A 290 -4.52 11.93 -27.95
CA LEU A 290 -4.81 10.71 -28.69
C LEU A 290 -5.84 10.92 -29.83
N ALA A 291 -6.24 12.15 -30.14
CA ALA A 291 -7.24 12.50 -31.16
C ALA A 291 -6.99 11.89 -32.54
N ALA A 292 -5.73 11.76 -32.95
CA ALA A 292 -5.36 11.15 -34.22
C ALA A 292 -5.69 9.67 -34.33
N ARG A 293 -5.84 8.97 -33.17
CA ARG A 293 -6.01 7.52 -33.07
C ARG A 293 -7.36 7.10 -32.56
N PHE A 294 -7.92 7.85 -31.60
CA PHE A 294 -9.12 7.48 -30.86
C PHE A 294 -10.07 8.66 -30.67
N ILE A 295 -11.35 8.37 -30.76
CA ILE A 295 -12.44 9.22 -30.30
C ILE A 295 -12.80 8.73 -28.90
N VAL A 296 -12.51 9.52 -27.87
CA VAL A 296 -12.76 9.13 -26.46
C VAL A 296 -14.15 9.60 -26.06
N ASP A 297 -15.07 8.64 -25.91
CA ASP A 297 -16.49 8.92 -25.64
C ASP A 297 -16.71 9.32 -24.17
N GLY A 298 -16.12 8.60 -23.20
CA GLY A 298 -16.29 8.92 -21.80
C GLY A 298 -15.47 8.08 -20.83
N LEU A 299 -15.52 8.46 -19.56
CA LEU A 299 -14.85 7.77 -18.47
C LEU A 299 -15.66 6.54 -18.05
N VAL A 300 -15.00 5.37 -17.95
CA VAL A 300 -15.59 4.12 -17.46
C VAL A 300 -15.17 3.83 -16.02
N ALA A 301 -13.88 3.92 -15.72
CA ALA A 301 -13.35 3.60 -14.39
C ALA A 301 -12.01 4.29 -14.12
N ARG A 302 -11.69 4.49 -12.83
CA ARG A 302 -10.37 4.91 -12.37
C ARG A 302 -9.82 3.95 -11.34
N THR A 303 -8.52 3.71 -11.43
CA THR A 303 -7.73 2.99 -10.44
C THR A 303 -6.47 3.79 -10.10
N THR A 304 -5.69 3.35 -9.13
CA THR A 304 -4.40 3.95 -8.79
C THR A 304 -3.36 3.82 -9.91
N ILE A 305 -3.53 2.89 -10.84
CA ILE A 305 -2.57 2.59 -11.91
C ILE A 305 -3.02 3.20 -13.25
N ALA A 306 -4.33 3.18 -13.54
CA ALA A 306 -4.85 3.57 -14.84
C ALA A 306 -6.27 4.14 -14.78
N THR A 307 -6.58 4.95 -15.76
CA THR A 307 -7.94 5.42 -16.07
C THR A 307 -8.44 4.71 -17.32
N THR A 308 -9.65 4.18 -17.27
CA THR A 308 -10.29 3.43 -18.35
C THR A 308 -11.38 4.27 -18.99
N PHE A 309 -11.36 4.37 -20.30
CA PHE A 309 -12.31 5.11 -21.10
C PHE A 309 -13.02 4.21 -22.10
N ALA A 310 -14.29 4.49 -22.36
CA ALA A 310 -14.97 4.05 -23.58
C ALA A 310 -14.49 4.92 -24.74
N ALA A 311 -14.11 4.30 -25.85
CA ALA A 311 -13.56 5.00 -27.00
C ALA A 311 -13.85 4.24 -28.29
N ARG A 312 -13.61 4.91 -29.42
CA ARG A 312 -13.67 4.32 -30.76
C ARG A 312 -12.38 4.60 -31.50
N ARG A 313 -11.94 3.65 -32.32
CA ARG A 313 -10.81 3.89 -33.23
C ARG A 313 -11.21 4.92 -34.29
N THR A 314 -10.35 5.87 -34.57
CA THR A 314 -10.61 6.89 -35.61
C THR A 314 -10.68 6.27 -37.02
N ALA A 315 -9.93 5.18 -37.26
CA ALA A 315 -9.79 4.57 -38.58
C ALA A 315 -11.06 3.83 -39.05
N ASP A 316 -11.79 3.15 -38.16
CA ASP A 316 -12.90 2.26 -38.50
C ASP A 316 -14.13 2.42 -37.59
N LEU A 317 -14.06 3.37 -36.66
CA LEU A 317 -15.08 3.64 -35.64
C LEU A 317 -15.42 2.43 -34.76
N SER A 318 -14.58 1.40 -34.74
CA SER A 318 -14.78 0.23 -33.91
C SER A 318 -14.73 0.59 -32.41
N PRO A 319 -15.70 0.10 -31.62
CA PRO A 319 -15.72 0.37 -30.18
C PRO A 319 -14.58 -0.38 -29.48
N ILE A 320 -13.93 0.31 -28.55
CA ILE A 320 -12.82 -0.20 -27.75
C ILE A 320 -12.89 0.30 -26.31
N THR A 321 -12.23 -0.38 -25.43
CA THR A 321 -11.88 0.09 -24.09
C THR A 321 -10.44 0.58 -24.12
N LEU A 322 -10.24 1.87 -23.85
CA LEU A 322 -8.93 2.52 -23.79
C LEU A 322 -8.52 2.67 -22.33
N LYS A 323 -7.46 1.97 -21.92
CA LYS A 323 -6.87 2.10 -20.59
C LYS A 323 -5.62 2.95 -20.68
N VAL A 324 -5.61 4.09 -20.00
CA VAL A 324 -4.52 5.07 -19.97
C VAL A 324 -3.86 5.05 -18.61
N PHE A 325 -2.54 4.87 -18.56
CA PHE A 325 -1.80 4.82 -17.30
C PHE A 325 -1.59 6.20 -16.69
N VAL A 326 -1.63 6.27 -15.35
CA VAL A 326 -1.58 7.53 -14.59
C VAL A 326 -0.21 8.21 -14.77
N PRO A 327 -0.16 9.52 -15.19
CA PRO A 327 1.08 10.23 -15.46
C PRO A 327 2.05 10.28 -14.27
N ASP A 328 1.56 10.54 -13.06
CA ASP A 328 2.39 10.63 -11.85
C ASP A 328 3.09 9.30 -11.53
N LEU A 329 2.43 8.17 -11.80
CA LEU A 329 3.04 6.86 -11.67
C LEU A 329 4.09 6.62 -12.75
N LEU A 330 3.80 7.03 -14.01
CA LEU A 330 4.73 6.92 -15.13
C LEU A 330 5.98 7.79 -14.94
N ALA A 331 5.88 8.94 -14.27
CA ALA A 331 7.00 9.80 -13.97
C ALA A 331 8.04 9.14 -13.04
N ARG A 332 7.63 8.11 -12.29
CA ARG A 332 8.46 7.37 -11.33
C ARG A 332 8.94 6.00 -11.87
N THR A 333 8.65 5.68 -13.13
CA THR A 333 8.98 4.40 -13.75
C THR A 333 10.00 4.55 -14.88
N ASP A 334 10.81 3.52 -15.10
CA ASP A 334 11.51 3.35 -16.37
C ASP A 334 10.49 2.99 -17.45
N ARG A 335 10.09 4.01 -18.22
CA ARG A 335 9.03 3.89 -19.25
C ARG A 335 9.38 2.88 -20.34
N HIS A 336 10.66 2.74 -20.68
CA HIS A 336 11.09 1.78 -21.69
C HIS A 336 10.94 0.33 -21.16
N CYS A 337 11.41 0.08 -19.95
CA CYS A 337 11.23 -1.20 -19.26
C CYS A 337 9.74 -1.54 -19.11
N LEU A 338 8.94 -0.61 -18.60
CA LEU A 338 7.50 -0.77 -18.43
C LEU A 338 6.81 -1.14 -19.75
N LEU A 339 7.06 -0.36 -20.82
CA LEU A 339 6.45 -0.61 -22.13
C LEU A 339 6.84 -1.97 -22.71
N LYS A 340 8.09 -2.38 -22.54
CA LYS A 340 8.59 -3.68 -22.97
C LYS A 340 7.87 -4.82 -22.25
N MET A 341 7.72 -4.73 -20.92
CA MET A 341 7.04 -5.74 -20.12
C MET A 341 5.56 -5.83 -20.43
N LEU A 342 4.87 -4.70 -20.55
CA LEU A 342 3.46 -4.65 -20.93
C LEU A 342 3.23 -5.24 -22.34
N LYS A 343 4.11 -4.96 -23.30
CA LYS A 343 4.05 -5.57 -24.64
C LYS A 343 4.28 -7.08 -24.58
N SER A 344 5.21 -7.57 -23.77
CA SER A 344 5.44 -9.00 -23.57
C SER A 344 4.20 -9.70 -23.00
N ALA A 345 3.57 -9.12 -21.98
CA ALA A 345 2.32 -9.64 -21.44
C ALA A 345 1.17 -9.61 -22.46
N ALA A 346 1.11 -8.57 -23.29
CA ALA A 346 0.12 -8.43 -24.35
C ALA A 346 0.28 -9.46 -25.49
N MET A 347 1.41 -10.12 -25.62
CA MET A 347 1.62 -11.19 -26.62
C MET A 347 1.03 -12.53 -26.19
N ILE A 348 0.75 -12.72 -24.91
CA ILE A 348 0.17 -13.96 -24.38
C ILE A 348 -1.26 -14.11 -24.92
N ARG A 349 -1.55 -15.24 -25.59
CA ARG A 349 -2.87 -15.54 -26.16
C ARG A 349 -3.39 -16.86 -25.60
N HIS A 350 -4.51 -16.81 -24.91
CA HIS A 350 -5.18 -17.99 -24.35
C HIS A 350 -6.68 -17.71 -24.22
N ALA A 351 -7.52 -18.75 -24.30
CA ALA A 351 -8.97 -18.60 -24.19
C ALA A 351 -9.41 -17.96 -22.85
N ASN A 352 -8.65 -18.16 -21.79
CA ASN A 352 -8.93 -17.66 -20.46
C ASN A 352 -8.06 -16.43 -20.06
N ILE A 353 -7.49 -15.73 -21.04
CA ILE A 353 -6.72 -14.49 -20.82
C ILE A 353 -7.25 -13.41 -21.77
N GLU A 354 -7.65 -12.29 -21.21
CA GLU A 354 -7.92 -11.08 -21.97
C GLU A 354 -6.62 -10.34 -22.21
N SER A 355 -6.10 -10.45 -23.42
CA SER A 355 -4.89 -9.75 -23.82
C SER A 355 -5.24 -8.46 -24.53
N PRO A 356 -4.58 -7.33 -24.22
CA PRO A 356 -4.78 -6.09 -24.97
C PRO A 356 -4.39 -6.28 -26.45
N ASN A 357 -5.13 -5.65 -27.33
CA ASN A 357 -4.87 -5.68 -28.77
C ASN A 357 -3.67 -4.81 -29.15
N GLU A 358 -3.44 -3.78 -28.34
CA GLU A 358 -2.38 -2.81 -28.55
C GLU A 358 -1.87 -2.29 -27.20
N VAL A 359 -0.57 -2.16 -27.07
CA VAL A 359 0.11 -1.46 -25.98
C VAL A 359 1.09 -0.49 -26.61
N ALA A 360 0.89 0.80 -26.39
CA ALA A 360 1.68 1.84 -27.04
C ALA A 360 1.85 3.08 -26.16
N GLU A 361 2.73 3.94 -26.61
CA GLU A 361 2.88 5.29 -26.11
C GLU A 361 2.77 6.27 -27.30
N ALA A 362 1.95 7.29 -27.16
CA ALA A 362 1.82 8.38 -28.13
C ALA A 362 1.65 9.71 -27.41
N ASP A 363 2.38 10.72 -27.85
CA ASP A 363 2.36 12.08 -27.31
C ASP A 363 2.50 12.17 -25.77
N GLY A 364 3.34 11.29 -25.21
CA GLY A 364 3.59 11.21 -23.77
C GLY A 364 2.52 10.46 -22.97
N VAL A 365 1.50 9.91 -23.64
CA VAL A 365 0.44 9.10 -23.04
C VAL A 365 0.70 7.63 -23.31
N MET A 366 0.87 6.83 -22.26
CA MET A 366 1.00 5.37 -22.36
C MET A 366 -0.36 4.71 -22.14
N TYR A 367 -0.74 3.80 -23.04
CA TYR A 367 -2.07 3.20 -23.04
C TYR A 367 -2.08 1.74 -23.50
N CYS A 368 -3.17 1.04 -23.12
CA CYS A 368 -3.55 -0.25 -23.67
C CYS A 368 -4.93 -0.15 -24.32
N VAL A 369 -5.10 -0.81 -25.48
CA VAL A 369 -6.38 -0.96 -26.16
C VAL A 369 -6.89 -2.38 -25.94
N ILE A 370 -8.07 -2.50 -25.38
CA ILE A 370 -8.78 -3.74 -25.17
C ILE A 370 -10.02 -3.71 -26.06
N LYS A 371 -10.34 -4.83 -26.72
CA LYS A 371 -11.60 -4.92 -27.46
C LYS A 371 -12.75 -4.76 -26.47
N GLU A 372 -13.71 -3.89 -26.81
CA GLU A 372 -14.91 -3.78 -26.00
C GLU A 372 -15.60 -5.13 -25.91
N SER A 373 -15.96 -5.52 -24.73
CA SER A 373 -16.61 -6.80 -24.49
C SER A 373 -17.61 -6.66 -23.34
N ASP A 374 -18.83 -7.05 -23.64
CA ASP A 374 -19.88 -7.21 -22.64
C ASP A 374 -19.55 -8.41 -21.76
N GLY A 375 -19.54 -8.23 -20.45
CA GLY A 375 -19.31 -9.30 -19.49
C GLY A 375 -19.32 -8.80 -18.06
N ALA A 376 -19.94 -9.57 -17.17
CA ALA A 376 -19.91 -9.31 -15.74
C ALA A 376 -18.51 -9.59 -15.19
N LEU A 377 -18.13 -8.87 -14.13
CA LEU A 377 -16.92 -9.21 -13.37
C LEU A 377 -17.30 -10.22 -12.27
N LEU A 378 -16.38 -11.13 -11.95
CA LEU A 378 -16.57 -12.11 -10.88
C LEU A 378 -16.89 -11.45 -9.54
N ARG A 379 -16.39 -10.22 -9.31
CA ARG A 379 -16.71 -9.42 -8.11
C ARG A 379 -18.21 -9.19 -7.92
N ASP A 380 -18.96 -9.08 -9.01
CA ASP A 380 -20.38 -8.76 -8.96
C ASP A 380 -21.17 -9.98 -8.45
N GLN A 381 -20.67 -11.20 -8.73
CA GLN A 381 -21.18 -12.45 -8.17
C GLN A 381 -20.82 -12.59 -6.68
N VAL A 382 -19.61 -12.22 -6.29
CA VAL A 382 -19.19 -12.21 -4.88
C VAL A 382 -19.99 -11.20 -4.06
N ALA A 383 -20.29 -10.02 -4.61
CA ALA A 383 -21.03 -8.95 -3.93
C ALA A 383 -22.53 -9.24 -3.79
N ALA A 384 -23.11 -10.08 -4.67
CA ALA A 384 -24.52 -10.40 -4.67
C ALA A 384 -24.93 -11.41 -3.57
N ASP A 385 -23.98 -11.86 -2.74
CA ASP A 385 -24.16 -12.94 -1.74
C ASP A 385 -24.80 -14.22 -2.31
N SER A 386 -24.75 -14.36 -3.65
CA SER A 386 -25.26 -15.51 -4.37
C SER A 386 -24.16 -16.59 -4.38
N SER A 387 -24.36 -17.65 -3.59
CA SER A 387 -23.47 -18.80 -3.66
C SER A 387 -23.57 -19.43 -5.03
N LEU A 388 -22.47 -19.40 -5.80
CA LEU A 388 -22.36 -20.14 -7.05
C LEU A 388 -22.43 -21.66 -6.76
N PRO A 389 -23.04 -22.46 -7.66
CA PRO A 389 -22.96 -23.90 -7.57
C PRO A 389 -21.49 -24.37 -7.55
N VAL A 390 -21.17 -25.36 -6.72
CA VAL A 390 -19.79 -25.85 -6.56
C VAL A 390 -19.17 -26.26 -7.91
N GLY A 391 -19.94 -26.88 -8.81
CA GLY A 391 -19.48 -27.24 -10.14
C GLY A 391 -19.09 -26.04 -11.00
N GLU A 392 -19.79 -24.91 -10.86
CA GLU A 392 -19.44 -23.67 -11.54
C GLU A 392 -18.15 -23.05 -10.96
N VAL A 393 -17.97 -23.07 -9.63
CA VAL A 393 -16.75 -22.64 -8.98
C VAL A 393 -15.54 -23.46 -9.44
N VAL A 394 -15.70 -24.79 -9.54
CA VAL A 394 -14.66 -25.70 -10.06
C VAL A 394 -14.32 -25.35 -11.51
N THR A 395 -15.34 -25.09 -12.34
CA THR A 395 -15.14 -24.72 -13.75
C THR A 395 -14.40 -23.39 -13.89
N ILE A 396 -14.83 -22.35 -13.17
CA ILE A 396 -14.16 -21.06 -13.12
C ILE A 396 -12.70 -21.23 -12.66
N GLY A 397 -12.48 -21.98 -11.58
CA GLY A 397 -11.14 -22.25 -11.04
C GLY A 397 -10.23 -22.95 -12.04
N SER A 398 -10.74 -23.97 -12.73
CA SER A 398 -9.99 -24.71 -13.77
C SER A 398 -9.60 -23.80 -14.94
N GLN A 399 -10.52 -22.95 -15.41
CA GLN A 399 -10.28 -22.01 -16.51
C GLN A 399 -9.23 -20.94 -16.12
N LEU A 400 -9.33 -20.37 -14.92
CA LEU A 400 -8.35 -19.40 -14.44
C LEU A 400 -6.97 -20.04 -14.23
N ALA A 401 -6.92 -21.26 -13.69
CA ALA A 401 -5.69 -22.01 -13.53
C ALA A 401 -5.02 -22.33 -14.88
N ALA A 402 -5.82 -22.65 -15.92
CA ALA A 402 -5.32 -22.85 -17.27
C ALA A 402 -4.69 -21.57 -17.85
N GLY A 403 -5.36 -20.42 -17.68
CA GLY A 403 -4.80 -19.11 -18.07
C GLY A 403 -3.50 -18.78 -17.34
N LEU A 404 -3.46 -19.02 -16.02
CA LEU A 404 -2.23 -18.80 -15.23
C LEU A 404 -1.11 -19.76 -15.66
N ALA A 405 -1.41 -21.05 -15.88
CA ALA A 405 -0.41 -22.02 -16.30
C ALA A 405 0.25 -21.59 -17.62
N HIS A 406 -0.56 -21.19 -18.59
CA HIS A 406 -0.06 -20.68 -19.87
C HIS A 406 0.78 -19.41 -19.72
N ALA A 407 0.35 -18.47 -18.89
CA ALA A 407 1.12 -17.25 -18.63
C ALA A 407 2.46 -17.56 -17.95
N HIS A 408 2.47 -18.43 -16.94
CA HIS A 408 3.65 -18.81 -16.19
C HIS A 408 4.69 -19.56 -17.03
N GLU A 409 4.25 -20.41 -17.96
CA GLU A 409 5.11 -21.08 -18.97
C GLU A 409 5.87 -20.07 -19.85
N HIS A 410 5.27 -18.88 -20.07
CA HIS A 410 5.88 -17.80 -20.83
C HIS A 410 6.59 -16.76 -19.94
N GLY A 411 6.80 -17.07 -18.66
CA GLY A 411 7.48 -16.20 -17.71
C GLY A 411 6.68 -14.95 -17.28
N VAL A 412 5.38 -14.90 -17.60
CA VAL A 412 4.50 -13.77 -17.22
C VAL A 412 3.66 -14.16 -16.02
N ARG A 413 3.64 -13.31 -15.01
CA ARG A 413 2.84 -13.44 -13.79
C ARG A 413 1.71 -12.43 -13.82
N HIS A 414 0.59 -12.78 -13.17
CA HIS A 414 -0.53 -11.84 -13.03
C HIS A 414 -0.22 -10.78 -11.95
N GLY A 415 0.25 -11.20 -10.79
CA GLY A 415 0.73 -10.37 -9.68
C GLY A 415 -0.34 -9.62 -8.89
N ASN A 416 -1.59 -9.58 -9.35
CA ASN A 416 -2.69 -8.86 -8.69
C ASN A 416 -4.05 -9.49 -8.97
N LEU A 417 -4.12 -10.81 -8.88
CA LEU A 417 -5.35 -11.56 -9.16
C LEU A 417 -6.38 -11.35 -8.05
N THR A 418 -7.56 -10.89 -8.43
CA THR A 418 -8.71 -10.61 -7.55
C THR A 418 -10.01 -10.82 -8.32
N PRO A 419 -11.18 -10.95 -7.68
CA PRO A 419 -12.47 -11.05 -8.39
C PRO A 419 -12.76 -9.86 -9.33
N ARG A 420 -12.15 -8.70 -9.10
CA ARG A 420 -12.26 -7.52 -9.99
C ARG A 420 -11.49 -7.67 -11.30
N ARG A 421 -10.56 -8.63 -11.36
CA ARG A 421 -9.70 -8.91 -12.52
C ARG A 421 -9.99 -10.25 -13.16
N VAL A 422 -11.22 -10.71 -12.95
CA VAL A 422 -11.78 -11.87 -13.61
C VAL A 422 -13.08 -11.46 -14.30
N ALA A 423 -13.11 -11.57 -15.63
CA ALA A 423 -14.30 -11.36 -16.44
C ALA A 423 -15.01 -12.69 -16.68
N LEU A 424 -16.34 -12.68 -16.53
CA LEU A 424 -17.22 -13.82 -16.83
C LEU A 424 -17.95 -13.55 -18.14
N ARG A 425 -17.55 -14.21 -19.21
CA ARG A 425 -18.13 -14.07 -20.54
C ARG A 425 -17.81 -15.30 -21.42
N ALA A 426 -18.57 -15.50 -22.48
CA ALA A 426 -18.29 -16.60 -23.40
C ALA A 426 -16.85 -16.53 -23.97
N PRO A 427 -16.05 -17.61 -23.93
CA PRO A 427 -16.46 -18.97 -23.57
C PRO A 427 -16.36 -19.33 -22.07
N GLY A 428 -16.04 -18.39 -21.16
CA GLY A 428 -15.94 -18.67 -19.74
C GLY A 428 -15.23 -17.60 -18.93
N ALA A 429 -14.59 -17.96 -17.81
CA ALA A 429 -13.83 -17.04 -16.97
C ALA A 429 -12.48 -16.67 -17.63
N MET A 430 -12.14 -15.38 -17.60
CA MET A 430 -10.93 -14.83 -18.20
C MET A 430 -10.19 -13.95 -17.22
N LEU A 431 -8.86 -14.11 -17.17
CA LEU A 431 -7.95 -13.20 -16.47
C LEU A 431 -7.84 -11.89 -17.24
N THR A 432 -8.00 -10.78 -16.55
CA THR A 432 -7.80 -9.42 -17.09
C THR A 432 -6.60 -8.74 -16.45
N GLU A 433 -5.95 -7.80 -17.09
CA GLU A 433 -4.79 -7.06 -16.56
C GLU A 433 -3.56 -7.95 -16.25
N LEU A 434 -3.37 -9.05 -16.98
CA LEU A 434 -2.20 -9.91 -16.85
C LEU A 434 -0.90 -9.11 -16.98
N GLY A 435 0.03 -9.27 -16.03
CA GLY A 435 1.36 -8.68 -16.08
C GLY A 435 1.44 -7.17 -15.81
N VAL A 436 0.31 -6.49 -15.57
CA VAL A 436 0.31 -5.03 -15.37
C VAL A 436 1.01 -4.66 -14.07
N LEU A 437 0.65 -5.25 -12.94
CA LEU A 437 1.30 -4.95 -11.65
C LEU A 437 2.79 -5.34 -11.65
N PRO A 438 3.20 -6.54 -12.08
CA PRO A 438 4.62 -6.88 -12.22
C PRO A 438 5.40 -5.87 -13.05
N ALA A 439 4.85 -5.44 -14.20
CA ALA A 439 5.52 -4.46 -15.06
C ALA A 439 5.78 -3.14 -14.33
N PHE A 440 4.83 -2.64 -13.54
CA PHE A 440 5.03 -1.44 -12.73
C PHE A 440 6.03 -1.66 -11.59
N THR A 441 5.91 -2.75 -10.83
CA THR A 441 6.79 -3.03 -9.69
C THR A 441 8.26 -3.23 -10.10
N GLU A 442 8.51 -3.81 -11.27
CA GLU A 442 9.86 -4.02 -11.79
C GLU A 442 10.43 -2.77 -12.46
N SER A 443 9.58 -1.89 -13.00
CA SER A 443 10.00 -0.65 -13.68
C SER A 443 10.06 0.58 -12.76
N LEU A 444 9.47 0.52 -11.55
CA LEU A 444 9.60 1.61 -10.58
C LEU A 444 11.06 1.78 -10.15
N ALA A 445 11.54 3.03 -10.21
CA ALA A 445 12.85 3.37 -9.65
C ALA A 445 12.86 3.00 -8.17
N ARG A 446 13.73 2.07 -7.79
CA ARG A 446 13.86 1.62 -6.40
C ARG A 446 14.48 2.73 -5.58
N THR A 447 13.65 3.61 -5.02
CA THR A 447 14.07 4.37 -3.85
C THR A 447 13.85 3.51 -2.61
N PRO A 448 14.74 3.54 -1.61
CA PRO A 448 14.64 2.71 -0.40
C PRO A 448 13.35 2.93 0.43
N HIS A 449 12.51 3.87 0.03
CA HIS A 449 11.28 4.29 0.74
C HIS A 449 9.98 4.00 -0.02
N ASP A 450 10.04 3.49 -1.23
CA ASP A 450 8.83 3.14 -1.99
C ASP A 450 8.36 1.75 -1.58
N SER A 451 7.51 1.70 -0.55
CA SER A 451 6.73 0.50 -0.29
C SER A 451 5.76 0.33 -1.46
N TRP A 452 5.95 -0.71 -2.28
CA TRP A 452 5.09 -1.12 -3.39
C TRP A 452 3.66 -1.54 -2.94
N PHE A 453 3.42 -1.56 -1.64
CA PHE A 453 2.18 -1.90 -0.97
C PHE A 453 0.91 -1.20 -1.49
N PRO A 454 0.95 0.04 -2.04
CA PRO A 454 -0.27 0.69 -2.55
C PRO A 454 -0.78 0.18 -3.89
N LEU A 455 -0.01 -0.62 -4.63
CA LEU A 455 -0.37 -0.97 -6.01
C LEU A 455 -1.25 -2.21 -6.15
N GLY A 456 -1.29 -3.10 -5.14
CA GLY A 456 -2.08 -4.33 -5.14
C GLY A 456 -3.24 -4.32 -4.15
N ASN A 457 -4.12 -5.32 -4.24
CA ASN A 457 -5.16 -5.54 -3.24
C ASN A 457 -4.68 -6.49 -2.16
N PRO A 458 -4.42 -6.03 -0.93
CA PRO A 458 -3.86 -6.86 0.14
C PRO A 458 -4.76 -8.03 0.55
N SER A 459 -6.07 -7.99 0.25
CA SER A 459 -7.01 -9.06 0.61
C SER A 459 -6.77 -10.39 -0.11
N TYR A 460 -6.08 -10.39 -1.25
CA TYR A 460 -5.76 -11.60 -2.03
C TYR A 460 -4.25 -11.83 -2.18
N MET A 461 -3.43 -10.97 -1.58
CA MET A 461 -1.99 -11.02 -1.68
C MET A 461 -1.42 -12.16 -0.83
N SER A 462 -0.40 -12.83 -1.32
CA SER A 462 0.26 -13.93 -0.61
C SER A 462 1.12 -13.44 0.57
N PRO A 463 1.42 -14.31 1.56
CA PRO A 463 2.22 -13.93 2.73
C PRO A 463 3.59 -13.34 2.40
N GLU A 464 4.33 -13.93 1.45
CA GLU A 464 5.66 -13.47 1.03
C GLU A 464 5.63 -12.06 0.43
N LEU A 465 4.56 -11.74 -0.29
CA LEU A 465 4.38 -10.41 -0.86
C LEU A 465 4.02 -9.37 0.20
N LEU A 466 3.27 -9.76 1.24
CA LEU A 466 2.95 -8.88 2.37
C LEU A 466 4.17 -8.57 3.24
N LEU A 467 5.11 -9.52 3.34
CA LEU A 467 6.36 -9.35 4.08
C LEU A 467 7.39 -8.51 3.31
N GLY A 468 7.23 -8.37 1.99
CA GLY A 468 8.23 -7.71 1.14
C GLY A 468 9.50 -8.54 0.93
N ASP A 469 9.50 -9.81 1.33
CA ASP A 469 10.66 -10.70 1.33
C ASP A 469 10.84 -11.46 0.00
N GLY A 470 9.90 -11.31 -0.94
CA GLY A 470 9.88 -12.10 -2.17
C GLY A 470 9.65 -11.30 -3.44
N ALA A 471 10.27 -11.76 -4.54
CA ALA A 471 9.86 -11.37 -5.87
C ALA A 471 8.43 -11.89 -6.15
N LEU A 472 7.69 -11.20 -7.02
CA LEU A 472 6.42 -11.72 -7.55
C LEU A 472 6.68 -13.06 -8.27
N GLU A 473 6.23 -14.17 -7.69
CA GLU A 473 6.40 -15.53 -8.21
C GLU A 473 5.09 -16.11 -8.73
N ALA A 474 5.16 -17.17 -9.55
CA ALA A 474 4.00 -17.92 -10.00
C ALA A 474 3.17 -18.47 -8.83
N ALA A 475 3.83 -18.89 -7.75
CA ALA A 475 3.19 -19.38 -6.52
C ALA A 475 2.32 -18.32 -5.82
N SER A 476 2.62 -17.02 -6.00
CA SER A 476 1.81 -15.92 -5.45
C SER A 476 0.46 -15.81 -6.17
N ASP A 477 0.42 -16.03 -7.49
CA ASP A 477 -0.83 -16.08 -8.26
C ASP A 477 -1.69 -17.28 -7.87
N VAL A 478 -1.05 -18.44 -7.59
CA VAL A 478 -1.75 -19.65 -7.10
C VAL A 478 -2.41 -19.38 -5.75
N TYR A 479 -1.72 -18.69 -4.83
CA TYR A 479 -2.31 -18.28 -3.55
C TYR A 479 -3.51 -17.36 -3.76
N SER A 480 -3.39 -16.36 -4.62
CA SER A 480 -4.48 -15.43 -4.93
C SER A 480 -5.70 -16.16 -5.53
N LEU A 481 -5.48 -17.14 -6.42
CA LEU A 481 -6.55 -18.00 -6.93
C LEU A 481 -7.16 -18.86 -5.82
N GLY A 482 -6.36 -19.39 -4.90
CA GLY A 482 -6.83 -20.09 -3.70
C GLY A 482 -7.76 -19.24 -2.84
N CYS A 483 -7.41 -17.97 -2.60
CA CYS A 483 -8.28 -17.02 -1.91
C CYS A 483 -9.61 -16.80 -2.61
N ILE A 484 -9.62 -16.71 -3.95
CA ILE A 484 -10.83 -16.54 -4.75
C ILE A 484 -11.72 -17.78 -4.64
N LEU A 485 -11.16 -18.99 -4.83
CA LEU A 485 -11.92 -20.23 -4.72
C LEU A 485 -12.47 -20.44 -3.31
N TYR A 486 -11.65 -20.18 -2.28
CA TYR A 486 -12.10 -20.22 -0.89
C TYR A 486 -13.30 -19.31 -0.69
N GLN A 487 -13.22 -18.05 -1.17
CA GLN A 487 -14.30 -17.07 -1.01
C GLN A 487 -15.57 -17.46 -1.77
N LEU A 488 -15.45 -17.98 -2.99
CA LEU A 488 -16.61 -18.46 -3.76
C LEU A 488 -17.29 -19.66 -3.08
N LEU A 489 -16.52 -20.54 -2.44
CA LEU A 489 -17.02 -21.74 -1.78
C LEU A 489 -17.59 -21.46 -0.38
N THR A 490 -17.07 -20.43 0.33
CA THR A 490 -17.43 -20.18 1.74
C THR A 490 -18.18 -18.86 1.95
N GLY A 491 -18.10 -17.91 1.01
CA GLY A 491 -18.62 -16.55 1.12
C GLY A 491 -17.68 -15.60 1.90
N THR A 492 -16.56 -16.10 2.44
CA THR A 492 -15.64 -15.31 3.24
C THR A 492 -14.21 -15.49 2.76
N LEU A 493 -13.31 -14.59 3.10
CA LEU A 493 -11.87 -14.76 2.85
C LEU A 493 -11.25 -15.80 3.80
N PRO A 494 -10.14 -16.47 3.42
CA PRO A 494 -9.52 -17.52 4.22
C PRO A 494 -8.93 -17.05 5.55
N HIS A 495 -8.67 -15.76 5.68
CA HIS A 495 -8.22 -15.15 6.93
C HIS A 495 -9.19 -14.07 7.33
N ALA A 496 -9.79 -14.20 8.50
CA ALA A 496 -10.68 -13.23 9.09
C ALA A 496 -9.90 -12.30 10.03
N GLY A 497 -10.38 -11.08 10.20
CA GLY A 497 -9.84 -10.12 11.15
C GLY A 497 -10.80 -8.96 11.32
N SER A 498 -10.90 -8.43 12.52
CA SER A 498 -11.73 -7.26 12.82
C SER A 498 -11.24 -5.97 12.13
N THR A 499 -10.01 -5.98 11.64
CA THR A 499 -9.41 -4.88 10.87
C THR A 499 -8.58 -5.46 9.72
N THR A 500 -8.33 -4.66 8.68
CA THR A 500 -7.41 -5.06 7.59
C THR A 500 -6.04 -5.47 8.14
N ARG A 501 -5.52 -4.75 9.13
CA ARG A 501 -4.23 -5.08 9.78
C ARG A 501 -4.28 -6.44 10.49
N ALA A 502 -5.35 -6.75 11.21
CA ALA A 502 -5.53 -8.04 11.88
C ALA A 502 -5.62 -9.19 10.87
N MET A 503 -6.38 -8.99 9.78
CA MET A 503 -6.48 -9.94 8.67
C MET A 503 -5.11 -10.21 8.02
N LEU A 504 -4.33 -9.16 7.75
CA LEU A 504 -2.99 -9.29 7.18
C LEU A 504 -2.01 -9.99 8.13
N ALA A 505 -2.09 -9.67 9.43
CA ALA A 505 -1.28 -10.33 10.45
C ALA A 505 -1.63 -11.81 10.59
N ALA A 506 -2.92 -12.17 10.55
CA ALA A 506 -3.37 -13.56 10.56
C ALA A 506 -2.82 -14.32 9.35
N ARG A 507 -2.90 -13.73 8.16
CA ARG A 507 -2.39 -14.34 6.92
C ARG A 507 -0.90 -14.69 6.98
N VAL A 508 -0.09 -13.86 7.60
CA VAL A 508 1.36 -14.10 7.74
C VAL A 508 1.67 -15.15 8.81
N ARG A 509 0.82 -15.27 9.85
CA ARG A 509 1.13 -16.06 11.05
C ARG A 509 0.35 -17.36 11.17
N GLU A 510 -0.82 -17.41 10.56
CA GLU A 510 -1.78 -18.48 10.77
C GLU A 510 -2.07 -19.20 9.45
N PRO A 511 -2.26 -20.52 9.47
CA PRO A 511 -2.76 -21.22 8.29
C PRO A 511 -4.16 -20.71 7.92
N ALA A 512 -4.55 -20.89 6.65
CA ALA A 512 -5.91 -20.59 6.22
C ALA A 512 -6.94 -21.36 7.04
N ALA A 513 -8.04 -20.70 7.39
CA ALA A 513 -9.11 -21.36 8.12
C ALA A 513 -9.67 -22.54 7.33
N ALA A 514 -10.00 -23.64 8.01
CA ALA A 514 -10.67 -24.77 7.36
C ALA A 514 -12.00 -24.32 6.75
N MET A 515 -12.30 -24.77 5.53
CA MET A 515 -13.54 -24.41 4.86
C MET A 515 -14.74 -24.99 5.61
N ALA A 516 -15.61 -24.13 6.13
CA ALA A 516 -16.84 -24.56 6.79
C ALA A 516 -17.71 -25.41 5.85
N VAL A 517 -18.37 -26.44 6.41
CA VAL A 517 -19.32 -27.26 5.65
C VAL A 517 -20.54 -26.41 5.32
N ARG A 518 -20.74 -26.12 4.03
CA ARG A 518 -21.99 -25.54 3.52
C ARG A 518 -22.96 -26.64 3.10
N GLU A 519 -24.19 -26.28 2.85
CA GLU A 519 -25.28 -27.21 2.48
C GLU A 519 -25.00 -28.00 1.18
N GLN A 520 -24.15 -27.48 0.29
CA GLN A 520 -23.78 -28.18 -0.95
C GLN A 520 -22.59 -29.13 -0.74
N PRO A 521 -22.72 -30.41 -1.10
CA PRO A 521 -21.60 -31.36 -1.02
C PRO A 521 -20.49 -30.94 -2.01
N ARG A 522 -19.25 -30.92 -1.53
CA ARG A 522 -18.07 -30.64 -2.35
C ARG A 522 -17.45 -31.95 -2.86
N PRO A 523 -16.89 -31.97 -4.09
CA PRO A 523 -16.13 -33.10 -4.60
C PRO A 523 -14.98 -33.46 -3.66
N ARG A 524 -14.68 -34.74 -3.52
CA ARG A 524 -13.55 -35.22 -2.73
C ARG A 524 -12.25 -34.67 -3.31
N GLY A 525 -11.40 -34.08 -2.45
CA GLY A 525 -10.13 -33.49 -2.83
C GLY A 525 -10.16 -31.96 -3.05
N LEU A 526 -11.32 -31.34 -3.29
CA LEU A 526 -11.41 -29.90 -3.53
C LEU A 526 -10.91 -29.09 -2.34
N ASP A 527 -11.35 -29.45 -1.12
CA ASP A 527 -10.94 -28.76 0.12
C ASP A 527 -9.42 -28.89 0.35
N GLY A 528 -8.86 -30.06 0.09
CA GLY A 528 -7.41 -30.29 0.20
C GLY A 528 -6.60 -29.51 -0.85
N LEU A 529 -7.11 -29.41 -2.08
CA LEU A 529 -6.47 -28.62 -3.14
C LEU A 529 -6.45 -27.13 -2.78
N VAL A 530 -7.59 -26.57 -2.36
CA VAL A 530 -7.67 -25.15 -1.97
C VAL A 530 -6.78 -24.88 -0.76
N ALA A 531 -6.72 -25.78 0.22
CA ALA A 531 -5.81 -25.66 1.36
C ALA A 531 -4.33 -25.67 0.91
N ALA A 532 -3.94 -26.56 0.01
CA ALA A 532 -2.58 -26.60 -0.54
C ALA A 532 -2.21 -25.32 -1.34
N MET A 533 -3.17 -24.73 -2.05
CA MET A 533 -2.96 -23.44 -2.72
C MET A 533 -2.73 -22.29 -1.73
N LEU A 534 -3.28 -22.37 -0.52
CA LEU A 534 -3.20 -21.38 0.54
C LEU A 534 -2.05 -21.62 1.53
N GLU A 535 -1.13 -22.55 1.24
CA GLU A 535 0.05 -22.79 2.05
C GLU A 535 0.88 -21.51 2.23
N GLN A 536 1.39 -21.31 3.45
CA GLN A 536 2.19 -20.11 3.77
C GLN A 536 3.50 -20.07 3.00
N GLN A 537 4.18 -21.22 2.90
CA GLN A 537 5.43 -21.34 2.14
C GLN A 537 5.14 -21.47 0.64
N SER A 538 5.66 -20.54 -0.15
CA SER A 538 5.44 -20.52 -1.61
C SER A 538 5.86 -21.84 -2.30
N GLY A 539 6.97 -22.46 -1.86
CA GLY A 539 7.47 -23.71 -2.39
C GLY A 539 6.62 -24.95 -2.07
N ALA A 540 5.70 -24.87 -1.11
CA ALA A 540 4.78 -25.96 -0.78
C ALA A 540 3.49 -25.94 -1.64
N ARG A 541 3.23 -24.84 -2.35
CA ARG A 541 2.03 -24.68 -3.19
C ARG A 541 2.17 -25.47 -4.49
N PRO A 542 1.05 -26.05 -5.00
CA PRO A 542 1.05 -26.69 -6.31
C PRO A 542 1.30 -25.67 -7.43
N SER A 543 1.83 -26.13 -8.56
CA SER A 543 1.90 -25.28 -9.76
C SER A 543 0.51 -25.00 -10.33
N SER A 544 0.33 -23.89 -11.05
CA SER A 544 -0.94 -23.56 -11.73
C SER A 544 -1.39 -24.67 -12.69
N ALA A 545 -0.45 -25.34 -13.36
CA ALA A 545 -0.75 -26.50 -14.22
C ALA A 545 -1.25 -27.71 -13.40
N THR A 546 -0.73 -27.93 -12.20
CA THR A 546 -1.23 -28.97 -11.28
C THR A 546 -2.64 -28.62 -10.81
N VAL A 547 -2.87 -27.38 -10.39
CA VAL A 547 -4.20 -26.88 -9.97
C VAL A 547 -5.23 -27.07 -11.09
N GLN A 548 -4.88 -26.68 -12.32
CA GLN A 548 -5.75 -26.86 -13.49
C GLN A 548 -6.14 -28.32 -13.70
N ARG A 549 -5.17 -29.23 -13.65
CA ARG A 549 -5.40 -30.68 -13.88
C ARG A 549 -6.29 -31.26 -12.78
N GLU A 550 -6.02 -30.93 -11.52
CA GLU A 550 -6.81 -31.44 -10.39
C GLU A 550 -8.26 -30.91 -10.45
N LEU A 551 -8.47 -29.61 -10.69
CA LEU A 551 -9.82 -29.05 -10.84
C LEU A 551 -10.57 -29.64 -12.06
N SER A 552 -9.88 -29.86 -13.16
CA SER A 552 -10.51 -30.52 -14.34
C SER A 552 -10.93 -31.96 -14.04
N GLY A 553 -10.22 -32.67 -13.16
CA GLY A 553 -10.58 -34.02 -12.71
C GLY A 553 -11.77 -34.05 -11.73
N LEU A 554 -12.21 -32.90 -11.24
CA LEU A 554 -13.37 -32.77 -10.33
C LEU A 554 -14.65 -32.31 -11.03
N GLN A 555 -14.58 -32.00 -12.33
CA GLN A 555 -15.74 -31.67 -13.18
C GLN A 555 -16.46 -32.95 -13.57
#